data_8fc919471ba425b2fff9f2af2acb93a4
#
_entry.id   8fc919471ba425b2fff9f2af2acb93a4
#
_cell.length_a   1.000
_cell.length_b   1.000
_cell.length_c   1.000
_cell.angle_alpha   90.00
_cell.angle_beta   90.00
_cell.angle_gamma   90.00
#
_symmetry.space_group_name_H-M   'P 1'
#
loop_
_entity.id
_entity.type
_entity.pdbx_description
1 polymer ?
#
loop_
_entity_poly.entity_id
_entity_poly.type
_entity_poly.pdbx_seq_one_letter_code
_entity_poly.pdbx_strand_id
1 'polypeptide(L)'
;MRIKPNPDFRTEAYAQVNVEVYGGPILNTWFDRPLGVAGRVVLRSEDVFAPRTVLYRSKKAVLTIPNLAIHMNREVNKGVEINNQVDLMPILDVLPKEETSTDYFLTFLAEELAVDKEDIL
;
A
#
# COMPACT_ATOMS: atom_id res chain seq x y z
N MET A 1 5.55 8.08 3.15
CA MET A 1 4.57 7.28 3.93
C MET A 1 5.19 5.95 4.32
N ARG A 2 4.72 5.33 5.36
CA ARG A 2 5.18 4.04 5.87
C ARG A 2 4.03 3.03 5.79
N ILE A 3 4.32 1.82 5.30
CA ILE A 3 3.36 0.72 5.29
C ILE A 3 3.21 0.19 6.71
N LYS A 4 1.98 -0.04 7.16
CA LYS A 4 1.70 -0.60 8.49
C LYS A 4 2.00 -2.09 8.56
N PRO A 5 2.23 -2.65 9.77
CA PRO A 5 2.45 -4.09 9.94
C PRO A 5 1.28 -4.97 9.47
N ASN A 6 0.06 -4.43 9.47
CA ASN A 6 -1.10 -5.03 8.80
C ASN A 6 -1.37 -4.26 7.49
N PRO A 7 -0.70 -4.64 6.38
CA PRO A 7 -0.64 -3.81 5.19
C PRO A 7 -1.89 -3.89 4.33
N ASP A 8 -2.60 -5.01 4.38
CA ASP A 8 -3.70 -5.28 3.47
C ASP A 8 -4.99 -4.60 3.93
N PHE A 9 -5.60 -3.88 3.02
CA PHE A 9 -6.92 -3.29 3.19
C PHE A 9 -7.74 -3.47 1.92
N ARG A 10 -9.01 -3.76 2.07
CA ARG A 10 -9.93 -4.01 0.96
C ARG A 10 -11.19 -3.19 1.08
N THR A 11 -11.63 -2.61 -0.04
CA THR A 11 -12.99 -2.14 -0.28
C THR A 11 -13.70 -3.07 -1.26
N GLU A 12 -14.95 -2.78 -1.63
CA GLU A 12 -15.68 -3.58 -2.61
C GLU A 12 -14.96 -3.69 -3.97
N ALA A 13 -14.25 -2.63 -4.39
CA ALA A 13 -13.67 -2.51 -5.72
C ALA A 13 -12.14 -2.47 -5.75
N TYR A 14 -11.48 -2.24 -4.63
CA TYR A 14 -10.05 -1.96 -4.59
C TYR A 14 -9.29 -2.79 -3.56
N ALA A 15 -8.13 -3.31 -3.97
CA ALA A 15 -7.07 -3.68 -3.06
C ALA A 15 -6.25 -2.43 -2.73
N GLN A 16 -6.08 -2.14 -1.46
CA GLN A 16 -5.39 -0.96 -0.97
C GLN A 16 -4.29 -1.35 0.03
N VAL A 17 -3.33 -0.46 0.20
CA VAL A 17 -2.26 -0.66 1.18
C VAL A 17 -2.48 0.27 2.38
N ASN A 18 -2.50 -0.31 3.56
CA ASN A 18 -2.68 0.41 4.80
C ASN A 18 -1.37 1.12 5.17
N VAL A 19 -1.41 2.45 5.21
CA VAL A 19 -0.24 3.28 5.44
C VAL A 19 -0.43 4.23 6.62
N GLU A 20 0.68 4.73 7.13
CA GLU A 20 0.71 5.83 8.08
C GLU A 20 1.62 6.96 7.58
N VAL A 21 1.25 8.18 7.92
CA VAL A 21 2.09 9.35 7.68
C VAL A 21 3.23 9.35 8.70
N TYR A 22 4.46 9.50 8.22
CA TYR A 22 5.66 9.64 9.06
C TYR A 22 6.30 11.00 8.82
N GLY A 23 6.47 11.78 9.88
CA GLY A 23 6.97 13.15 9.80
C GLY A 23 5.90 14.15 9.36
N GLY A 24 6.32 15.24 8.74
CA GLY A 24 5.47 16.34 8.27
C GLY A 24 5.48 16.49 6.74
N PRO A 25 5.00 15.52 5.95
CA PRO A 25 4.97 15.65 4.51
C PRO A 25 3.88 16.62 4.05
N ILE A 26 4.04 17.20 2.87
CA ILE A 26 2.97 17.89 2.18
C ILE A 26 2.05 16.82 1.55
N LEU A 27 0.93 16.53 2.19
CA LEU A 27 0.06 15.39 1.85
C LEU A 27 -0.47 15.47 0.42
N ASN A 28 -0.89 16.66 -0.02
CA ASN A 28 -1.43 16.85 -1.37
C ASN A 28 -0.46 16.45 -2.49
N THR A 29 0.84 16.42 -2.24
CA THR A 29 1.84 16.00 -3.23
C THR A 29 1.89 14.49 -3.48
N TRP A 30 1.16 13.70 -2.71
CA TRP A 30 1.09 12.24 -2.85
C TRP A 30 -0.03 11.78 -3.78
N PHE A 31 -1.00 12.67 -4.07
CA PHE A 31 -2.12 12.35 -4.95
C PHE A 31 -1.73 12.38 -6.43
N ASP A 32 -2.44 11.62 -7.24
CA ASP A 32 -2.39 11.54 -8.71
C ASP A 32 -1.01 11.29 -9.28
N ARG A 33 -0.19 10.57 -8.56
CA ARG A 33 1.16 10.22 -9.01
C ARG A 33 1.45 8.73 -8.88
N PRO A 34 2.31 8.20 -9.75
CA PRO A 34 2.78 6.82 -9.64
C PRO A 34 3.68 6.66 -8.41
N LEU A 35 3.40 5.68 -7.57
CA LEU A 35 4.14 5.40 -6.35
C LEU A 35 4.80 4.02 -6.42
N GLY A 36 6.04 3.94 -5.95
CA GLY A 36 6.76 2.71 -5.75
C GLY A 36 6.79 2.30 -4.28
N VAL A 37 7.22 1.07 -4.04
CA VAL A 37 7.44 0.52 -2.69
C VAL A 37 8.92 0.17 -2.55
N ALA A 38 9.51 0.53 -1.41
CA ALA A 38 10.85 0.09 -1.04
C ALA A 38 10.94 -0.08 0.47
N GLY A 39 11.68 -1.10 0.91
CA GLY A 39 11.83 -1.34 2.34
C GLY A 39 12.60 -2.61 2.64
N ARG A 40 12.59 -2.94 3.91
CA ARG A 40 13.16 -4.17 4.45
C ARG A 40 12.03 -5.14 4.77
N VAL A 41 12.13 -6.33 4.23
CA VAL A 41 11.20 -7.45 4.49
C VAL A 41 11.92 -8.46 5.38
N VAL A 42 11.25 -8.89 6.43
CA VAL A 42 11.73 -9.93 7.33
C VAL A 42 11.05 -11.22 6.97
N LEU A 43 11.85 -12.24 6.68
CA LEU A 43 11.38 -13.56 6.29
C LEU A 43 11.66 -14.56 7.40
N ARG A 44 10.79 -15.54 7.54
CA ARG A 44 11.01 -16.70 8.41
C ARG A 44 12.28 -17.44 7.98
N SER A 45 12.99 -18.00 8.93
CA SER A 45 14.16 -18.87 8.71
C SER A 45 14.05 -20.10 9.60
N GLU A 46 14.93 -21.08 9.40
CA GLU A 46 15.02 -22.27 10.25
C GLU A 46 15.35 -21.93 11.70
N ASP A 47 16.18 -20.89 11.92
CA ASP A 47 16.44 -20.34 13.25
C ASP A 47 15.44 -19.23 13.56
N VAL A 48 14.54 -19.49 14.51
CA VAL A 48 13.48 -18.56 14.94
C VAL A 48 14.05 -17.26 15.53
N PHE A 49 15.26 -17.31 16.10
CA PHE A 49 15.92 -16.13 16.68
C PHE A 49 16.78 -15.34 15.66
N ALA A 50 16.95 -15.85 14.46
CA ALA A 50 17.73 -15.22 13.40
C ALA A 50 16.95 -15.15 12.06
N PRO A 51 15.84 -14.37 11.98
CA PRO A 51 15.06 -14.24 10.77
C PRO A 51 15.88 -13.62 9.64
N ARG A 52 15.63 -14.07 8.41
CA ARG A 52 16.31 -13.57 7.21
C ARG A 52 15.75 -12.19 6.83
N THR A 53 16.62 -11.25 6.54
CA THR A 53 16.23 -9.91 6.06
C THR A 53 16.55 -9.75 4.59
N VAL A 54 15.58 -9.24 3.82
CA VAL A 54 15.72 -8.94 2.39
C VAL A 54 15.35 -7.47 2.15
N LEU A 55 16.13 -6.79 1.31
CA LEU A 55 15.79 -5.46 0.83
C LEU A 55 14.96 -5.58 -0.44
N TYR A 56 13.82 -4.93 -0.45
CA TYR A 56 12.92 -4.85 -1.60
C TYR A 56 12.82 -3.44 -2.15
N ARG A 57 12.75 -3.32 -3.46
CA ARG A 57 12.40 -2.09 -4.18
C ARG A 57 11.65 -2.48 -5.45
N SER A 58 10.44 -1.95 -5.62
CA SER A 58 9.67 -2.14 -6.84
C SER A 58 10.41 -1.59 -8.06
N LYS A 59 10.45 -2.35 -9.15
CA LYS A 59 11.11 -1.95 -10.42
C LYS A 59 10.33 -0.89 -11.18
N LYS A 60 9.03 -0.81 -10.92
CA LYS A 60 8.08 0.14 -11.52
C LYS A 60 7.14 0.68 -10.44
N ALA A 61 6.35 1.69 -10.79
CA ALA A 61 5.25 2.13 -9.96
C ALA A 61 4.17 1.04 -9.85
N VAL A 62 3.68 0.81 -8.65
CA VAL A 62 2.73 -0.26 -8.32
C VAL A 62 1.52 0.23 -7.54
N LEU A 63 1.53 1.49 -7.11
CA LEU A 63 0.50 2.11 -6.28
C LEU A 63 0.13 3.49 -6.83
N THR A 64 -1.08 3.94 -6.51
CA THR A 64 -1.54 5.31 -6.73
C THR A 64 -2.54 5.72 -5.65
N ILE A 65 -2.61 7.02 -5.34
CA ILE A 65 -3.65 7.62 -4.50
C ILE A 65 -4.41 8.60 -5.40
N PRO A 66 -5.60 8.22 -5.93
CA PRO A 66 -6.33 9.08 -6.83
C PRO A 66 -7.04 10.22 -6.09
N ASN A 67 -7.06 11.40 -6.68
CA ASN A 67 -8.00 12.44 -6.30
C ASN A 67 -9.42 12.10 -6.80
N LEU A 68 -10.40 12.65 -6.12
CA LEU A 68 -11.78 12.59 -6.60
C LEU A 68 -12.03 13.67 -7.65
N ALA A 69 -12.83 13.33 -8.67
CA ALA A 69 -13.31 14.31 -9.63
C ALA A 69 -14.10 15.42 -8.92
N ILE A 70 -14.09 16.62 -9.49
CA ILE A 70 -14.77 17.81 -8.91
C ILE A 70 -16.25 17.55 -8.63
N HIS A 71 -16.91 16.66 -9.38
CA HIS A 71 -18.31 16.29 -9.15
C HIS A 71 -18.52 15.53 -7.83
N MET A 72 -17.48 14.86 -7.33
CA MET A 72 -17.49 14.11 -6.07
C MET A 72 -16.87 14.89 -4.92
N ASN A 73 -16.04 15.91 -5.24
CA ASN A 73 -15.40 16.79 -4.27
C ASN A 73 -15.37 18.23 -4.79
N ARG A 74 -16.43 19.00 -4.54
CA ARG A 74 -16.59 20.38 -5.03
C ARG A 74 -15.59 21.37 -4.42
N GLU A 75 -14.99 21.03 -3.30
CA GLU A 75 -14.03 21.87 -2.58
C GLU A 75 -12.57 21.58 -2.96
N VAL A 76 -12.32 20.64 -3.89
CA VAL A 76 -10.96 20.18 -4.26
C VAL A 76 -10.02 21.35 -4.62
N ASN A 77 -10.54 22.41 -5.28
CA ASN A 77 -9.75 23.58 -5.69
C ASN A 77 -9.63 24.66 -4.59
N LYS A 78 -10.32 24.49 -3.46
CA LYS A 78 -10.28 25.44 -2.33
C LYS A 78 -9.38 24.95 -1.19
N GLY A 79 -8.81 23.76 -1.32
CA GLY A 79 -8.11 23.04 -0.27
C GLY A 79 -9.09 22.20 0.54
N VAL A 80 -8.75 20.94 0.70
CA VAL A 80 -9.55 19.94 1.43
C VAL A 80 -8.72 19.45 2.60
N GLU A 81 -9.33 19.33 3.76
CA GLU A 81 -8.73 18.65 4.89
C GLU A 81 -8.57 17.17 4.55
N ILE A 82 -7.32 16.70 4.55
CA ILE A 82 -6.99 15.32 4.19
C ILE A 82 -7.00 14.45 5.45
N ASN A 83 -7.86 13.45 5.48
CA ASN A 83 -7.86 12.43 6.51
C ASN A 83 -6.78 11.37 6.23
N ASN A 84 -5.76 11.36 7.08
CA ASN A 84 -4.60 10.48 6.92
C ASN A 84 -4.93 8.97 6.92
N GLN A 85 -6.05 8.56 7.51
CA GLN A 85 -6.45 7.17 7.64
C GLN A 85 -7.36 6.69 6.50
N VAL A 86 -7.99 7.62 5.80
CA VAL A 86 -8.98 7.32 4.75
C VAL A 86 -8.46 7.72 3.38
N ASP A 87 -8.02 8.98 3.25
CA ASP A 87 -7.73 9.56 1.93
C ASP A 87 -6.35 9.16 1.39
N LEU A 88 -5.45 8.68 2.25
CA LEU A 88 -4.07 8.38 1.87
C LEU A 88 -3.79 6.89 1.65
N MET A 89 -4.78 6.02 1.60
CA MET A 89 -4.59 4.61 1.31
C MET A 89 -4.34 4.38 -0.20
N PRO A 90 -3.10 4.04 -0.61
CA PRO A 90 -2.79 3.81 -2.01
C PRO A 90 -3.55 2.61 -2.56
N ILE A 91 -4.06 2.74 -3.78
CA ILE A 91 -4.66 1.65 -4.52
C ILE A 91 -3.54 0.80 -5.14
N LEU A 92 -3.59 -0.48 -4.90
CA LEU A 92 -2.71 -1.50 -5.48
C LEU A 92 -3.33 -2.08 -6.76
N ASP A 93 -4.60 -2.46 -6.69
CA ASP A 93 -5.31 -3.09 -7.81
C ASP A 93 -6.82 -2.86 -7.75
N VAL A 94 -7.48 -3.11 -8.88
CA VAL A 94 -8.95 -3.08 -9.02
C VAL A 94 -9.47 -4.52 -8.99
N LEU A 95 -10.40 -4.80 -8.08
CA LEU A 95 -10.86 -6.15 -7.82
C LEU A 95 -12.08 -6.53 -8.66
N PRO A 96 -12.12 -7.75 -9.21
CA PRO A 96 -13.35 -8.34 -9.72
C PRO A 96 -14.40 -8.47 -8.61
N LYS A 97 -15.68 -8.37 -8.97
CA LYS A 97 -16.79 -8.45 -7.98
C LYS A 97 -16.83 -9.77 -7.21
N GLU A 98 -16.37 -10.85 -7.83
CA GLU A 98 -16.40 -12.20 -7.27
C GLU A 98 -15.14 -12.55 -6.44
N GLU A 99 -14.16 -11.64 -6.41
CA GLU A 99 -12.91 -11.87 -5.68
C GLU A 99 -13.13 -11.78 -4.16
N THR A 100 -12.66 -12.76 -3.42
CA THR A 100 -12.83 -12.88 -1.96
C THR A 100 -11.54 -12.80 -1.16
N SER A 101 -10.37 -12.82 -1.81
CA SER A 101 -9.08 -12.71 -1.14
C SER A 101 -8.97 -11.39 -0.34
N THR A 102 -8.10 -11.37 0.67
CA THR A 102 -7.86 -10.21 1.54
C THR A 102 -6.39 -9.81 1.61
N ASP A 103 -5.48 -10.65 1.09
CA ASP A 103 -4.03 -10.53 1.31
C ASP A 103 -3.28 -10.10 0.06
N TYR A 104 -3.79 -9.08 -0.63
CA TYR A 104 -3.28 -8.66 -1.95
C TYR A 104 -1.85 -8.13 -1.91
N PHE A 105 -1.52 -7.29 -0.93
CA PHE A 105 -0.20 -6.71 -0.83
C PHE A 105 0.86 -7.75 -0.44
N LEU A 106 0.54 -8.61 0.51
CA LEU A 106 1.44 -9.68 0.92
C LEU A 106 1.65 -10.69 -0.20
N THR A 107 0.61 -11.03 -0.97
CA THR A 107 0.71 -11.89 -2.15
C THR A 107 1.60 -11.25 -3.22
N PHE A 108 1.36 -9.98 -3.56
CA PHE A 108 2.20 -9.23 -4.49
C PHE A 108 3.68 -9.23 -4.05
N LEU A 109 3.94 -8.99 -2.77
CA LEU A 109 5.30 -8.94 -2.23
C LEU A 109 5.99 -10.32 -2.27
N ALA A 110 5.26 -11.39 -1.96
CA ALA A 110 5.74 -12.78 -2.04
C ALA A 110 6.14 -13.16 -3.47
N GLU A 111 5.31 -12.81 -4.45
CA GLU A 111 5.62 -13.01 -5.88
C GLU A 111 6.88 -12.25 -6.33
N GLU A 112 7.00 -10.97 -5.97
CA GLU A 112 8.16 -10.14 -6.32
C GLU A 112 9.48 -10.61 -5.67
N LEU A 113 9.40 -11.23 -4.49
CA LEU A 113 10.54 -11.78 -3.76
C LEU A 113 10.82 -13.26 -4.07
N ALA A 114 9.92 -13.95 -4.80
CA ALA A 114 9.93 -15.38 -5.06
C ALA A 114 10.06 -16.22 -3.76
N VAL A 115 9.19 -15.92 -2.79
CA VAL A 115 9.07 -16.60 -1.49
C VAL A 115 7.61 -16.98 -1.22
N ASP A 116 7.37 -17.89 -0.28
CA ASP A 116 6.02 -18.18 0.19
C ASP A 116 5.50 -17.03 1.07
N LYS A 117 4.21 -16.71 0.93
CA LYS A 117 3.58 -15.61 1.68
C LYS A 117 3.67 -15.83 3.19
N GLU A 118 3.55 -17.06 3.62
CA GLU A 118 3.63 -17.49 5.01
C GLU A 118 5.02 -17.30 5.64
N ASP A 119 6.04 -17.06 4.82
CA ASP A 119 7.41 -16.77 5.28
C ASP A 119 7.65 -15.29 5.54
N ILE A 120 6.74 -14.41 5.13
CA ILE A 120 6.81 -12.96 5.44
C ILE A 120 6.30 -12.74 6.87
N LEU A 121 7.13 -12.11 7.71
CA LEU A 121 6.87 -11.87 9.13
C LEU A 121 6.50 -10.42 9.44
#